data_2a833ae5aebac5852ad99b45e90b283a
#
_entry.id   2a833ae5aebac5852ad99b45e90b283a
#
_cell.length_a   1.000
_cell.length_b   1.000
_cell.length_c   1.000
_cell.angle_alpha   90.00
_cell.angle_beta   90.00
_cell.angle_gamma   90.00
#
_symmetry.space_group_name_H-M   'P 1'
#
loop_
_entity.id
_entity.type
_entity.pdbx_description
1 polymer ?
#
loop_
_entity_poly.entity_id
_entity_poly.type
_entity_poly.pdbx_seq_one_letter_code
_entity_poly.pdbx_strand_id
1 'polypeptide(L)'
;MKLKFRKRHVVIAAVNAAAIAGAAVLSIAGSSVASAQKYNYAYERWKGSGKDSYSQMSCFFNSDAGFTTDTIAGVRGQLLNELKNISVVPKEGQKLCPDAYSAPVGTAAVKCDVTGRSDAQVTAVGGDFFYFRDFTLIDGAFFTDSDIMQDGAVIDRELAWELYGSENVSGMNIYINGVKCYISGVIA
;
A
#
# COMPACT_ATOMS: atom_id res chain seq x y z
N MET A 1 -37.44 -33.77 38.50
CA MET A 1 -37.69 -34.25 37.13
C MET A 1 -36.35 -34.64 36.52
N LYS A 2 -36.04 -35.97 36.39
CA LYS A 2 -34.77 -36.43 35.84
C LYS A 2 -34.96 -36.59 34.31
N LEU A 3 -34.40 -35.67 33.53
CA LEU A 3 -34.37 -35.74 32.05
C LEU A 3 -33.52 -36.93 31.61
N LYS A 4 -34.16 -38.01 31.14
CA LYS A 4 -33.48 -39.14 30.51
C LYS A 4 -33.10 -38.77 29.08
N PHE A 5 -31.87 -38.27 28.88
CA PHE A 5 -31.35 -38.03 27.53
C PHE A 5 -31.04 -39.37 26.85
N ARG A 6 -31.64 -39.64 25.68
CA ARG A 6 -31.27 -40.75 24.84
C ARG A 6 -29.85 -40.50 24.29
N LYS A 7 -29.01 -41.53 24.25
CA LYS A 7 -27.61 -41.44 23.75
C LYS A 7 -27.50 -40.68 22.42
N ARG A 8 -28.53 -40.83 21.56
CA ARG A 8 -28.65 -40.14 20.26
C ARG A 8 -28.68 -38.58 20.41
N HIS A 9 -29.39 -38.05 21.38
CA HIS A 9 -29.44 -36.59 21.60
C HIS A 9 -28.12 -36.03 22.14
N VAL A 10 -27.41 -36.81 22.93
CA VAL A 10 -26.10 -36.44 23.45
C VAL A 10 -25.10 -36.38 22.30
N VAL A 11 -25.10 -37.32 21.38
CA VAL A 11 -24.22 -37.30 20.21
C VAL A 11 -24.53 -36.11 19.30
N ILE A 12 -25.80 -35.84 19.03
CA ILE A 12 -26.20 -34.67 18.20
C ILE A 12 -25.76 -33.34 18.88
N ALA A 13 -25.94 -33.22 20.19
CA ALA A 13 -25.51 -32.06 20.94
C ALA A 13 -23.99 -31.88 20.90
N ALA A 14 -23.22 -32.97 21.02
CA ALA A 14 -21.77 -32.96 20.93
C ALA A 14 -21.27 -32.52 19.55
N VAL A 15 -21.88 -33.05 18.49
CA VAL A 15 -21.55 -32.64 17.10
C VAL A 15 -21.85 -31.18 16.85
N ASN A 16 -23.02 -30.71 17.29
CA ASN A 16 -23.36 -29.29 17.14
C ASN A 16 -22.42 -28.38 17.96
N ALA A 17 -22.07 -28.75 19.18
CA ALA A 17 -21.11 -28.01 19.97
C ALA A 17 -19.72 -27.95 19.31
N ALA A 18 -19.24 -29.04 18.73
CA ALA A 18 -18.00 -29.10 17.99
C ALA A 18 -18.04 -28.20 16.71
N ALA A 19 -19.17 -28.22 16.00
CA ALA A 19 -19.37 -27.37 14.82
C ALA A 19 -19.37 -25.86 15.18
N ILE A 20 -20.03 -25.49 16.28
CA ILE A 20 -20.06 -24.10 16.77
C ILE A 20 -18.66 -23.66 17.23
N ALA A 21 -17.94 -24.52 17.96
CA ALA A 21 -16.57 -24.23 18.37
C ALA A 21 -15.62 -24.08 17.15
N GLY A 22 -15.75 -24.94 16.15
CA GLY A 22 -15.00 -24.86 14.90
C GLY A 22 -15.29 -23.55 14.15
N ALA A 23 -16.56 -23.15 14.04
CA ALA A 23 -16.96 -21.88 13.40
C ALA A 23 -16.39 -20.67 14.16
N ALA A 24 -16.40 -20.70 15.48
CA ALA A 24 -15.82 -19.62 16.30
C ALA A 24 -14.31 -19.50 16.10
N VAL A 25 -13.57 -20.61 16.06
CA VAL A 25 -12.12 -20.62 15.79
C VAL A 25 -11.83 -20.08 14.39
N LEU A 26 -12.57 -20.49 13.37
CA LEU A 26 -12.42 -19.98 12.00
C LEU A 26 -12.72 -18.49 11.89
N SER A 27 -13.74 -17.99 12.62
CA SER A 27 -14.04 -16.56 12.65
C SER A 27 -12.93 -15.75 13.29
N ILE A 28 -12.34 -16.23 14.41
CA ILE A 28 -11.22 -15.57 15.07
C ILE A 28 -9.98 -15.59 14.17
N ALA A 29 -9.67 -16.73 13.55
CA ALA A 29 -8.55 -16.85 12.62
C ALA A 29 -8.74 -15.94 11.40
N GLY A 30 -9.95 -15.90 10.82
CA GLY A 30 -10.28 -15.01 9.70
C GLY A 30 -10.14 -13.54 10.07
N SER A 31 -10.60 -13.13 11.25
CA SER A 31 -10.47 -11.74 11.71
C SER A 31 -9.01 -11.37 12.01
N SER A 32 -8.20 -12.29 12.50
CA SER A 32 -6.77 -12.02 12.72
C SER A 32 -6.00 -11.88 11.40
N VAL A 33 -6.31 -12.68 10.38
CA VAL A 33 -5.73 -12.54 9.04
C VAL A 33 -6.17 -11.22 8.40
N ALA A 34 -7.45 -10.86 8.49
CA ALA A 34 -7.95 -9.59 7.99
C ALA A 34 -7.30 -8.39 8.69
N SER A 35 -7.08 -8.48 10.02
CA SER A 35 -6.42 -7.40 10.77
C SER A 35 -4.91 -7.32 10.49
N ALA A 36 -4.27 -8.41 10.07
CA ALA A 36 -2.87 -8.39 9.65
C ALA A 36 -2.66 -7.65 8.31
N GLN A 37 -3.72 -7.46 7.52
CA GLN A 37 -3.67 -6.70 6.26
C GLN A 37 -3.90 -5.18 6.44
N LYS A 38 -3.75 -4.66 7.65
CA LYS A 38 -3.95 -3.23 7.98
C LYS A 38 -3.01 -2.27 7.24
N TYR A 39 -1.88 -2.78 6.73
CA TYR A 39 -0.98 -1.97 5.90
C TYR A 39 -1.67 -1.40 4.63
N ASN A 40 -2.78 -2.00 4.18
CA ASN A 40 -3.58 -1.49 3.08
C ASN A 40 -4.61 -0.42 3.51
N TYR A 41 -4.83 -0.25 4.81
CA TYR A 41 -5.82 0.68 5.36
C TYR A 41 -5.14 1.93 5.94
N ALA A 42 -4.70 2.82 5.05
CA ALA A 42 -4.03 4.05 5.45
C ALA A 42 -4.88 4.89 6.40
N TYR A 43 -6.19 4.93 6.21
CA TYR A 43 -7.13 5.67 7.06
C TYR A 43 -7.09 5.22 8.54
N GLU A 44 -6.84 3.94 8.81
CA GLU A 44 -6.68 3.45 10.19
C GLU A 44 -5.36 3.93 10.82
N ARG A 45 -4.28 3.98 10.05
CA ARG A 45 -2.98 4.50 10.52
C ARG A 45 -3.06 5.99 10.79
N TRP A 46 -3.71 6.75 9.90
CA TRP A 46 -3.87 8.20 10.06
C TRP A 46 -4.72 8.58 11.26
N LYS A 47 -5.70 7.74 11.60
CA LYS A 47 -6.52 7.94 12.79
C LYS A 47 -5.68 7.85 14.08
N GLY A 48 -4.71 6.95 14.14
CA GLY A 48 -3.93 6.68 15.35
C GLY A 48 -4.83 6.41 16.56
N SER A 49 -4.56 7.10 17.66
CA SER A 49 -5.41 7.07 18.86
C SER A 49 -6.47 8.18 18.90
N GLY A 50 -6.58 8.97 17.83
CA GLY A 50 -7.52 10.10 17.73
C GLY A 50 -8.99 9.68 17.60
N LYS A 51 -9.88 10.65 17.80
CA LYS A 51 -11.33 10.47 17.60
C LYS A 51 -11.77 10.72 16.16
N ASP A 52 -10.92 11.34 15.36
CA ASP A 52 -11.21 11.67 13.97
C ASP A 52 -11.31 10.38 13.14
N SER A 53 -12.25 10.35 12.22
CA SER A 53 -12.40 9.24 11.28
C SER A 53 -12.06 9.70 9.88
N TYR A 54 -11.28 8.89 9.19
CA TYR A 54 -10.90 9.11 7.80
C TYR A 54 -11.59 8.07 6.92
N SER A 55 -11.93 8.45 5.70
CA SER A 55 -12.45 7.54 4.69
C SER A 55 -11.42 7.39 3.58
N GLN A 56 -11.25 6.17 3.11
CA GLN A 56 -10.40 5.87 1.96
C GLN A 56 -11.25 5.21 0.88
N MET A 57 -11.09 5.66 -0.36
CA MET A 57 -11.68 5.04 -1.52
C MET A 57 -10.56 4.56 -2.44
N SER A 58 -10.63 3.31 -2.88
CA SER A 58 -9.69 2.73 -3.83
C SER A 58 -10.44 2.36 -5.10
N CYS A 59 -9.94 2.84 -6.24
CA CYS A 59 -10.49 2.54 -7.55
C CYS A 59 -9.49 1.71 -8.33
N PHE A 60 -9.97 0.65 -8.97
CA PHE A 60 -9.15 -0.23 -9.82
C PHE A 60 -9.64 -0.11 -11.25
N PHE A 61 -8.72 0.19 -12.14
CA PHE A 61 -8.99 0.36 -13.56
C PHE A 61 -8.31 -0.74 -14.35
N ASN A 62 -8.95 -1.18 -15.43
CA ASN A 62 -8.30 -2.05 -16.40
C ASN A 62 -7.26 -1.25 -17.19
N SER A 63 -6.22 -1.92 -17.70
CA SER A 63 -5.20 -1.33 -18.57
C SER A 63 -5.77 -0.56 -19.76
N ASP A 64 -6.91 -1.02 -20.27
CA ASP A 64 -7.57 -0.45 -21.45
C ASP A 64 -8.44 0.78 -21.13
N ALA A 65 -8.57 1.14 -19.86
CA ALA A 65 -9.42 2.27 -19.44
C ALA A 65 -8.91 3.65 -19.87
N GLY A 66 -7.68 3.73 -20.40
CA GLY A 66 -7.07 4.98 -20.86
C GLY A 66 -6.88 6.02 -19.76
N PHE A 67 -6.72 5.57 -18.51
CA PHE A 67 -6.55 6.45 -17.37
C PHE A 67 -5.15 7.07 -17.40
N THR A 68 -5.08 8.38 -17.42
CA THR A 68 -3.83 9.14 -17.52
C THR A 68 -3.63 10.06 -16.33
N THR A 69 -2.43 10.59 -16.17
CA THR A 69 -2.11 11.63 -15.16
C THR A 69 -2.96 12.87 -15.34
N ASP A 70 -3.33 13.25 -16.58
CA ASP A 70 -4.24 14.38 -16.85
C ASP A 70 -5.65 14.11 -16.34
N THR A 71 -6.12 12.86 -16.45
CA THR A 71 -7.40 12.45 -15.87
C THR A 71 -7.38 12.61 -14.35
N ILE A 72 -6.29 12.23 -13.69
CA ILE A 72 -6.10 12.40 -12.25
C ILE A 72 -6.10 13.89 -11.88
N ALA A 73 -5.38 14.72 -12.62
CA ALA A 73 -5.35 16.16 -12.41
C ALA A 73 -6.74 16.79 -12.56
N GLY A 74 -7.51 16.33 -13.54
CA GLY A 74 -8.90 16.75 -13.75
C GLY A 74 -9.80 16.39 -12.56
N VAL A 75 -9.71 15.16 -12.05
CA VAL A 75 -10.46 14.72 -10.86
C VAL A 75 -10.07 15.53 -9.62
N ARG A 76 -8.78 15.78 -9.40
CA ARG A 76 -8.30 16.65 -8.31
C ARG A 76 -8.93 18.05 -8.39
N GLY A 77 -8.93 18.64 -9.59
CA GLY A 77 -9.52 19.96 -9.82
C GLY A 77 -11.02 20.02 -9.52
N GLN A 78 -11.77 19.00 -9.98
CA GLN A 78 -13.21 18.91 -9.70
C GLN A 78 -13.47 18.75 -8.21
N LEU A 79 -12.76 17.86 -7.53
CA LEU A 79 -12.92 17.62 -6.10
C LEU A 79 -12.63 18.89 -5.28
N LEU A 80 -11.57 19.62 -5.59
CA LEU A 80 -11.24 20.87 -4.93
C LEU A 80 -12.31 21.95 -5.15
N ASN A 81 -12.91 22.01 -6.33
CA ASN A 81 -14.00 22.93 -6.61
C ASN A 81 -15.25 22.59 -5.81
N GLU A 82 -15.62 21.30 -5.74
CA GLU A 82 -16.75 20.85 -4.92
C GLU A 82 -16.53 21.17 -3.43
N LEU A 83 -15.34 20.93 -2.90
CA LEU A 83 -15.00 21.27 -1.52
C LEU A 83 -15.10 22.79 -1.26
N LYS A 84 -14.66 23.63 -2.19
CA LYS A 84 -14.84 25.07 -2.11
C LYS A 84 -16.32 25.50 -2.12
N ASN A 85 -17.14 24.85 -2.94
CA ASN A 85 -18.58 25.12 -3.02
C ASN A 85 -19.30 24.89 -1.68
N ILE A 86 -18.83 23.92 -0.89
CA ILE A 86 -19.35 23.63 0.45
C ILE A 86 -18.54 24.34 1.56
N SER A 87 -17.74 25.35 1.19
CA SER A 87 -16.92 26.17 2.12
C SER A 87 -15.87 25.38 2.92
N VAL A 88 -15.44 24.26 2.41
CA VAL A 88 -14.29 23.50 2.98
C VAL A 88 -13.01 24.02 2.35
N VAL A 89 -12.21 24.71 3.15
CA VAL A 89 -10.92 25.28 2.73
C VAL A 89 -9.80 24.62 3.51
N PRO A 90 -8.71 24.19 2.85
CA PRO A 90 -7.56 23.64 3.55
C PRO A 90 -6.94 24.68 4.47
N LYS A 91 -6.48 24.25 5.63
CA LYS A 91 -5.60 25.06 6.46
C LYS A 91 -4.23 25.18 5.74
N GLU A 92 -3.51 26.25 6.04
CA GLU A 92 -2.19 26.46 5.47
C GLU A 92 -1.28 25.24 5.71
N GLY A 93 -0.70 24.71 4.62
CA GLY A 93 0.13 23.50 4.66
C GLY A 93 -0.62 22.16 4.73
N GLN A 94 -1.96 22.15 4.72
CA GLN A 94 -2.75 20.92 4.70
C GLN A 94 -3.29 20.60 3.31
N LYS A 95 -3.14 19.34 2.90
CA LYS A 95 -3.79 18.77 1.72
C LYS A 95 -5.12 18.14 2.16
N LEU A 96 -6.25 18.66 1.66
CA LEU A 96 -7.58 18.17 2.07
C LEU A 96 -7.84 16.73 1.63
N CYS A 97 -7.39 16.39 0.45
CA CYS A 97 -7.58 15.08 -0.15
C CYS A 97 -6.22 14.58 -0.66
N PRO A 98 -5.44 13.89 0.17
CA PRO A 98 -4.28 13.17 -0.32
C PRO A 98 -4.76 12.09 -1.29
N ASP A 99 -4.06 11.91 -2.39
CA ASP A 99 -4.35 10.90 -3.38
C ASP A 99 -3.07 10.21 -3.85
N ALA A 100 -3.20 8.97 -4.24
CA ALA A 100 -2.09 8.16 -4.72
C ALA A 100 -2.54 7.32 -5.91
N TYR A 101 -1.63 7.07 -6.81
CA TYR A 101 -1.86 6.18 -7.93
C TYR A 101 -0.64 5.30 -8.19
N SER A 102 -0.90 4.14 -8.77
CA SER A 102 0.15 3.20 -9.13
C SER A 102 -0.26 2.37 -10.33
N ALA A 103 0.71 1.99 -11.15
CA ALA A 103 0.53 1.08 -12.26
C ALA A 103 1.68 0.05 -12.29
N PRO A 104 1.38 -1.26 -12.44
CA PRO A 104 2.42 -2.26 -12.63
C PRO A 104 3.06 -2.05 -14.01
N VAL A 105 4.38 -1.90 -14.04
CA VAL A 105 5.17 -1.86 -15.28
C VAL A 105 5.54 -3.27 -15.73
N GLY A 106 5.62 -4.20 -14.76
CA GLY A 106 6.05 -5.57 -14.96
C GLY A 106 7.52 -5.79 -14.64
N THR A 107 8.10 -6.86 -15.14
CA THR A 107 9.51 -7.18 -14.94
C THR A 107 10.39 -6.32 -15.82
N ALA A 108 11.36 -5.65 -15.22
CA ALA A 108 12.34 -4.82 -15.93
C ALA A 108 13.76 -5.26 -15.58
N ALA A 109 14.65 -5.14 -16.57
CA ALA A 109 16.08 -5.34 -16.34
C ALA A 109 16.66 -4.13 -15.61
N VAL A 110 17.23 -4.38 -14.45
CA VAL A 110 17.83 -3.38 -13.58
C VAL A 110 19.33 -3.54 -13.56
N LYS A 111 20.07 -2.44 -13.67
CA LYS A 111 21.53 -2.42 -13.65
C LYS A 111 22.02 -1.28 -12.76
N CYS A 112 23.21 -1.46 -12.22
CA CYS A 112 23.96 -0.40 -11.54
C CYS A 112 25.21 0.01 -12.33
N ASP A 113 25.86 1.07 -11.91
CA ASP A 113 27.11 1.56 -12.54
C ASP A 113 28.30 0.59 -12.34
N VAL A 114 28.23 -0.28 -11.32
CA VAL A 114 29.37 -1.14 -10.97
C VAL A 114 29.40 -2.39 -11.85
N THR A 115 28.59 -3.36 -11.64
CA THR A 115 28.49 -4.59 -12.47
C THR A 115 27.21 -5.37 -12.20
N GLY A 116 26.41 -4.94 -11.21
CA GLY A 116 25.20 -5.64 -10.82
C GLY A 116 24.13 -5.54 -11.92
N ARG A 117 23.47 -6.66 -12.17
CA ARG A 117 22.28 -6.75 -13.02
C ARG A 117 21.31 -7.72 -12.38
N SER A 118 20.06 -7.32 -12.33
CA SER A 118 18.95 -8.16 -11.88
C SER A 118 17.70 -7.86 -12.69
N ASP A 119 16.72 -8.74 -12.61
CA ASP A 119 15.38 -8.51 -13.12
C ASP A 119 14.45 -8.26 -11.93
N ALA A 120 13.81 -7.10 -11.87
CA ALA A 120 12.96 -6.70 -10.78
C ALA A 120 11.53 -6.40 -11.25
N GLN A 121 10.56 -6.61 -10.38
CA GLN A 121 9.19 -6.16 -10.59
C GLN A 121 9.11 -4.66 -10.34
N VAL A 122 8.70 -3.91 -11.34
CA VAL A 122 8.62 -2.45 -11.29
C VAL A 122 7.18 -2.01 -11.23
N THR A 123 6.91 -1.09 -10.31
CA THR A 123 5.62 -0.40 -10.19
C THR A 123 5.88 1.09 -10.31
N ALA A 124 5.24 1.73 -11.29
CA ALA A 124 5.21 3.18 -11.37
C ALA A 124 4.22 3.72 -10.34
N VAL A 125 4.62 4.75 -9.61
CA VAL A 125 3.82 5.34 -8.54
C VAL A 125 3.85 6.86 -8.62
N GLY A 126 2.82 7.49 -8.07
CA GLY A 126 2.75 8.94 -7.98
C GLY A 126 1.75 9.42 -6.95
N GLY A 127 1.65 10.73 -6.78
CA GLY A 127 0.90 11.34 -5.69
C GLY A 127 1.53 11.06 -4.34
N ASP A 128 0.70 10.88 -3.36
CA ASP A 128 1.12 10.59 -1.98
C ASP A 128 1.30 9.08 -1.72
N PHE A 129 1.82 8.31 -2.70
CA PHE A 129 1.83 6.84 -2.67
C PHE A 129 2.44 6.29 -1.39
N PHE A 130 3.59 6.79 -0.98
CA PHE A 130 4.28 6.31 0.23
C PHE A 130 3.55 6.69 1.53
N TYR A 131 2.70 7.73 1.51
CA TYR A 131 1.83 8.07 2.62
C TYR A 131 0.68 7.06 2.80
N PHE A 132 0.23 6.45 1.70
CA PHE A 132 -0.79 5.40 1.72
C PHE A 132 -0.25 4.01 2.05
N ARG A 133 1.07 3.81 2.02
CA ARG A 133 1.71 2.53 2.27
C ARG A 133 2.56 2.58 3.55
N ASP A 134 2.63 1.45 4.22
CA ASP A 134 3.38 1.29 5.47
C ASP A 134 4.74 0.63 5.17
N PHE A 135 5.57 1.34 4.41
CA PHE A 135 6.92 0.88 4.13
C PHE A 135 7.88 1.31 5.23
N THR A 136 8.76 0.42 5.64
CA THR A 136 9.85 0.74 6.55
C THR A 136 11.05 1.19 5.75
N LEU A 137 11.40 2.47 5.86
CA LEU A 137 12.60 3.03 5.22
C LEU A 137 13.84 2.59 5.98
N ILE A 138 14.83 2.07 5.26
CA ILE A 138 16.14 1.62 5.78
C ILE A 138 17.17 2.71 5.53
N ASP A 139 17.20 3.27 4.33
CA ASP A 139 18.16 4.28 3.89
C ASP A 139 17.49 5.31 2.98
N GLY A 140 17.96 6.53 2.99
CA GLY A 140 17.49 7.61 2.11
C GLY A 140 16.14 8.20 2.49
N ALA A 141 15.32 8.56 1.50
CA ALA A 141 14.01 9.17 1.65
C ALA A 141 13.04 8.73 0.55
N PHE A 142 11.74 8.84 0.82
CA PHE A 142 10.74 8.68 -0.23
C PHE A 142 10.70 9.92 -1.11
N PHE A 143 10.56 9.71 -2.42
CA PHE A 143 10.31 10.80 -3.36
C PHE A 143 8.83 11.24 -3.31
N THR A 144 8.57 12.44 -3.77
CA THR A 144 7.24 13.07 -3.75
C THR A 144 6.91 13.71 -5.10
N ASP A 145 5.63 14.01 -5.35
CA ASP A 145 5.21 14.76 -6.55
C ASP A 145 5.83 16.17 -6.64
N SER A 146 6.36 16.71 -5.53
CA SER A 146 7.03 18.01 -5.49
C SER A 146 8.48 17.97 -5.94
N ASP A 147 9.07 16.80 -6.12
CA ASP A 147 10.43 16.67 -6.59
C ASP A 147 10.51 17.11 -8.06
N ILE A 148 11.44 18.03 -8.33
CA ILE A 148 11.60 18.62 -9.68
C ILE A 148 12.03 17.55 -10.68
N MET A 149 12.93 16.67 -10.27
CA MET A 149 13.40 15.52 -11.05
C MET A 149 12.57 14.31 -10.65
N GLN A 150 11.78 13.80 -11.59
CA GLN A 150 10.92 12.62 -11.35
C GLN A 150 11.64 11.32 -11.80
N ASP A 151 12.89 11.21 -11.45
CA ASP A 151 13.78 10.08 -11.77
C ASP A 151 14.19 9.29 -10.51
N GLY A 152 13.52 9.55 -9.37
CA GLY A 152 13.74 8.82 -8.12
C GLY A 152 13.17 7.41 -8.17
N ALA A 153 13.94 6.44 -7.64
CA ALA A 153 13.51 5.07 -7.43
C ALA A 153 13.65 4.67 -5.96
N VAL A 154 12.65 3.98 -5.43
CA VAL A 154 12.73 3.30 -4.14
C VAL A 154 12.87 1.81 -4.44
N ILE A 155 13.88 1.19 -3.87
CA ILE A 155 14.19 -0.24 -4.07
C ILE A 155 14.05 -0.99 -2.77
N ASP A 156 13.83 -2.30 -2.84
CA ASP A 156 13.88 -3.15 -1.67
C ASP A 156 15.32 -3.49 -1.26
N ARG A 157 15.46 -3.97 -0.04
CA ARG A 157 16.75 -4.37 0.54
C ARG A 157 17.43 -5.46 -0.29
N GLU A 158 16.67 -6.41 -0.79
CA GLU A 158 17.19 -7.57 -1.51
C GLU A 158 17.86 -7.12 -2.81
N LEU A 159 17.18 -6.27 -3.58
CA LEU A 159 17.73 -5.68 -4.80
C LEU A 159 18.95 -4.79 -4.52
N ALA A 160 18.94 -4.03 -3.41
CA ALA A 160 20.09 -3.22 -3.01
C ALA A 160 21.33 -4.10 -2.74
N TRP A 161 21.16 -5.20 -2.03
CA TRP A 161 22.23 -6.18 -1.80
C TRP A 161 22.70 -6.87 -3.08
N GLU A 162 21.78 -7.24 -3.95
CA GLU A 162 22.10 -7.92 -5.21
C GLU A 162 22.91 -7.03 -6.16
N LEU A 163 22.56 -5.75 -6.25
CA LEU A 163 23.21 -4.81 -7.16
C LEU A 163 24.50 -4.20 -6.59
N TYR A 164 24.53 -3.91 -5.31
CA TYR A 164 25.61 -3.11 -4.70
C TYR A 164 26.32 -3.80 -3.54
N GLY A 165 25.75 -4.89 -2.99
CA GLY A 165 26.29 -5.54 -1.80
C GLY A 165 26.12 -4.71 -0.52
N SER A 166 25.17 -3.77 -0.47
CA SER A 166 24.94 -2.86 0.64
C SER A 166 23.48 -2.41 0.69
N GLU A 167 23.02 -2.03 1.87
CA GLU A 167 21.72 -1.38 2.08
C GLU A 167 21.81 0.16 1.97
N ASN A 168 23.00 0.74 2.16
CA ASN A 168 23.24 2.18 2.13
C ASN A 168 23.61 2.59 0.71
N VAL A 169 22.63 2.72 -0.15
CA VAL A 169 22.80 2.99 -1.58
C VAL A 169 21.99 4.20 -2.07
N SER A 170 21.40 4.96 -1.17
CA SER A 170 20.69 6.20 -1.51
C SER A 170 21.63 7.19 -2.23
N GLY A 171 21.10 7.84 -3.28
CA GLY A 171 21.88 8.73 -4.14
C GLY A 171 22.68 8.04 -5.24
N MET A 172 22.78 6.71 -5.25
CA MET A 172 23.45 5.97 -6.33
C MET A 172 22.56 5.89 -7.59
N ASN A 173 23.21 5.75 -8.75
CA ASN A 173 22.51 5.62 -10.02
C ASN A 173 22.04 4.19 -10.25
N ILE A 174 20.83 4.05 -10.74
CA ILE A 174 20.23 2.79 -11.16
C ILE A 174 19.66 2.94 -12.58
N TYR A 175 19.73 1.91 -13.38
CA TYR A 175 19.20 1.90 -14.76
C TYR A 175 18.09 0.87 -14.86
N ILE A 176 16.88 1.33 -15.10
CA ILE A 176 15.69 0.50 -15.25
C ILE A 176 15.34 0.45 -16.75
N ASN A 177 15.48 -0.72 -17.37
CA ASN A 177 15.36 -0.87 -18.84
C ASN A 177 16.20 0.15 -19.64
N GLY A 178 17.38 0.53 -19.10
CA GLY A 178 18.27 1.50 -19.72
C GLY A 178 17.96 2.96 -19.43
N VAL A 179 16.87 3.26 -18.76
CA VAL A 179 16.56 4.62 -18.27
C VAL A 179 17.30 4.86 -16.97
N LYS A 180 18.06 5.94 -16.92
CA LYS A 180 18.82 6.34 -15.73
C LYS A 180 17.87 6.91 -14.68
N CYS A 181 17.92 6.36 -13.49
CA CYS A 181 17.26 6.84 -12.29
C CYS A 181 18.28 6.97 -11.17
N TYR A 182 17.91 7.59 -10.05
CA TYR A 182 18.70 7.55 -8.82
C TYR A 182 17.89 6.87 -7.71
N ILE A 183 18.60 6.18 -6.84
CA ILE A 183 17.98 5.55 -5.67
C ILE A 183 17.70 6.64 -4.64
N SER A 184 16.43 6.95 -4.43
CA SER A 184 16.01 7.92 -3.40
C SER A 184 15.92 7.26 -2.03
N GLY A 185 15.53 5.98 -1.97
CA GLY A 185 15.42 5.26 -0.71
C GLY A 185 15.46 3.74 -0.88
N VAL A 186 15.73 3.07 0.25
CA VAL A 186 15.73 1.62 0.38
C VAL A 186 14.72 1.23 1.45
N ILE A 187 13.88 0.24 1.16
CA ILE A 187 12.83 -0.28 2.05
C ILE A 187 13.09 -1.71 2.49
N ALA A 188 12.50 -2.09 3.65
CA ALA A 188 12.56 -3.45 4.20
C ALA A 188 11.61 -4.41 3.47
#